data_12e1ebac6d1d3ffbe913d15194d50993
#
_entry.id   12e1ebac6d1d3ffbe913d15194d50993
#
_cell.length_a   1.000
_cell.length_b   1.000
_cell.length_c   1.000
_cell.angle_alpha   90.00
_cell.angle_beta   90.00
_cell.angle_gamma   90.00
#
_symmetry.space_group_name_H-M   'P 1'
#
loop_
_entity.id
_entity.type
_entity.pdbx_description
1 polymer ?
#
loop_
_entity_poly.entity_id
_entity_poly.type
_entity_poly.pdbx_seq_one_letter_code
_entity_poly.pdbx_strand_id
1 'polypeptide(L)'
;MTKNLDNEGLSSIADNYQLFYVDLWGVVHNGVSLHLEAIKALKEINKKRKDYILLTNAPRPNHAVKSFLEKLGMEKEIRDHVFTSGEAALIYLKKNLIDKNFFHVGPPRDFDLFKDFEKMKIDNIEKSEYILCTGLFDDHNDDLNYYKELFEKNIKKKMICTNPDLIVDRGNTREFCAGSVAMVFEKMGGEVVYFGKPYPCLLYTSPSPRDNTL
;
A
#
# COMPACT_ATOMS: atom_id res chain seq x y z
N MET A 1 -18.42 2.30 24.19
CA MET A 1 -19.06 1.26 23.38
C MET A 1 -18.91 1.62 21.92
N THR A 2 -18.43 0.69 21.10
CA THR A 2 -18.41 0.85 19.63
C THR A 2 -19.85 0.83 19.12
N LYS A 3 -20.26 1.86 18.40
CA LYS A 3 -21.61 1.94 17.81
C LYS A 3 -21.66 1.06 16.56
N ASN A 4 -22.61 0.14 16.48
CA ASN A 4 -22.86 -0.61 15.25
C ASN A 4 -23.65 0.29 14.27
N LEU A 5 -23.09 0.50 13.08
CA LEU A 5 -23.66 1.37 12.04
C LEU A 5 -24.49 0.62 11.00
N ASP A 6 -24.66 -0.70 11.13
CA ASP A 6 -25.34 -1.54 10.12
C ASP A 6 -26.76 -1.06 9.79
N ASN A 7 -27.47 -0.51 10.78
CA ASN A 7 -28.83 -0.03 10.61
C ASN A 7 -28.95 1.49 10.36
N GLU A 8 -27.98 2.27 10.86
CA GLU A 8 -28.07 3.75 10.82
C GLU A 8 -27.18 4.34 9.74
N GLY A 9 -26.18 3.59 9.26
CA GLY A 9 -25.20 4.02 8.28
C GLY A 9 -24.24 5.08 8.81
N LEU A 10 -23.25 5.43 7.98
CA LEU A 10 -22.22 6.42 8.31
C LEU A 10 -22.82 7.82 8.58
N SER A 11 -23.94 8.17 7.94
CA SER A 11 -24.59 9.47 8.09
C SER A 11 -24.97 9.81 9.53
N SER A 12 -25.27 8.80 10.37
CA SER A 12 -25.67 8.99 11.76
C SER A 12 -24.55 9.52 12.68
N ILE A 13 -23.29 9.36 12.27
CA ILE A 13 -22.12 9.78 13.03
C ILE A 13 -21.21 10.74 12.28
N ALA A 14 -21.44 10.95 10.99
CA ALA A 14 -20.54 11.72 10.14
C ALA A 14 -20.31 13.15 10.67
N ASP A 15 -21.31 13.75 11.30
CA ASP A 15 -21.20 15.11 11.82
C ASP A 15 -20.27 15.25 13.03
N ASN A 16 -19.93 14.15 13.69
CA ASN A 16 -18.99 14.11 14.82
C ASN A 16 -17.51 14.14 14.39
N TYR A 17 -17.23 13.97 13.09
CA TYR A 17 -15.86 13.87 12.57
C TYR A 17 -15.62 14.90 11.48
N GLN A 18 -14.37 15.35 11.35
CA GLN A 18 -13.93 16.27 10.30
C GLN A 18 -13.11 15.58 9.22
N LEU A 19 -12.44 14.47 9.55
CA LEU A 19 -11.58 13.71 8.66
C LEU A 19 -11.94 12.23 8.70
N PHE A 20 -11.99 11.60 7.52
CA PHE A 20 -12.25 10.17 7.35
C PHE A 20 -11.07 9.50 6.65
N TYR A 21 -10.55 8.43 7.22
CA TYR A 21 -9.66 7.51 6.52
C TYR A 21 -10.49 6.37 5.94
N VAL A 22 -10.46 6.21 4.64
CA VAL A 22 -11.30 5.25 3.90
C VAL A 22 -10.39 4.28 3.16
N ASP A 23 -10.57 3.00 3.39
CA ASP A 23 -9.87 1.97 2.62
C ASP A 23 -10.38 1.93 1.17
N LEU A 24 -9.51 1.49 0.25
CA LEU A 24 -9.85 1.40 -1.17
C LEU A 24 -10.31 0.00 -1.57
N TRP A 25 -9.47 -1.01 -1.34
CA TRP A 25 -9.74 -2.37 -1.81
C TRP A 25 -10.86 -3.03 -1.00
N GLY A 26 -11.88 -3.53 -1.70
CA GLY A 26 -13.05 -4.14 -1.06
C GLY A 26 -14.06 -3.12 -0.50
N VAL A 27 -13.70 -1.85 -0.36
CA VAL A 27 -14.55 -0.77 0.16
C VAL A 27 -15.02 0.16 -0.95
N VAL A 28 -14.10 0.70 -1.75
CA VAL A 28 -14.41 1.64 -2.84
C VAL A 28 -14.40 0.95 -4.20
N HIS A 29 -13.59 -0.09 -4.38
CA HIS A 29 -13.55 -0.92 -5.58
C HIS A 29 -13.14 -2.37 -5.25
N ASN A 30 -13.42 -3.29 -6.19
CA ASN A 30 -13.04 -4.70 -6.11
C ASN A 30 -11.90 -5.09 -7.07
N GLY A 31 -11.20 -4.10 -7.65
CA GLY A 31 -10.15 -4.30 -8.65
C GLY A 31 -10.66 -4.34 -10.10
N VAL A 32 -11.98 -4.48 -10.32
CA VAL A 32 -12.62 -4.54 -11.63
C VAL A 32 -13.59 -3.38 -11.84
N SER A 33 -14.32 -3.01 -10.80
CA SER A 33 -15.35 -1.94 -10.83
C SER A 33 -15.37 -1.16 -9.52
N LEU A 34 -15.90 0.07 -9.60
CA LEU A 34 -16.17 0.91 -8.44
C LEU A 34 -17.45 0.46 -7.75
N HIS A 35 -17.48 0.55 -6.43
CA HIS A 35 -18.71 0.42 -5.64
C HIS A 35 -19.45 1.76 -5.63
N LEU A 36 -20.54 1.85 -6.36
CA LEU A 36 -21.27 3.12 -6.59
C LEU A 36 -21.77 3.77 -5.30
N GLU A 37 -22.16 2.97 -4.31
CA GLU A 37 -22.63 3.50 -3.03
C GLU A 37 -21.48 4.12 -2.21
N ALA A 38 -20.28 3.54 -2.29
CA ALA A 38 -19.09 4.15 -1.69
C ALA A 38 -18.75 5.50 -2.34
N ILE A 39 -18.82 5.58 -3.68
CA ILE A 39 -18.61 6.85 -4.41
C ILE A 39 -19.65 7.90 -4.00
N LYS A 40 -20.93 7.51 -3.85
CA LYS A 40 -21.97 8.42 -3.35
C LYS A 40 -21.65 8.91 -1.94
N ALA A 41 -21.24 8.02 -1.04
CA ALA A 41 -20.86 8.38 0.33
C ALA A 41 -19.70 9.38 0.37
N LEU A 42 -18.65 9.20 -0.45
CA LEU A 42 -17.53 10.12 -0.55
C LEU A 42 -17.98 11.51 -1.06
N LYS A 43 -18.88 11.56 -2.05
CA LYS A 43 -19.47 12.81 -2.54
C LYS A 43 -20.28 13.53 -1.45
N GLU A 44 -21.03 12.79 -0.64
CA GLU A 44 -21.79 13.38 0.47
C GLU A 44 -20.86 13.93 1.58
N ILE A 45 -19.74 13.25 1.87
CA ILE A 45 -18.70 13.77 2.78
C ILE A 45 -18.18 15.12 2.28
N ASN A 46 -17.85 15.24 0.98
CA ASN A 46 -17.41 16.49 0.35
C ASN A 46 -18.48 17.59 0.43
N LYS A 47 -19.75 17.28 0.15
CA LYS A 47 -20.87 18.23 0.26
C LYS A 47 -21.01 18.79 1.68
N LYS A 48 -20.73 17.97 2.68
CA LYS A 48 -20.71 18.37 4.09
C LYS A 48 -19.46 19.16 4.48
N ARG A 49 -18.56 19.48 3.54
CA ARG A 49 -17.28 20.17 3.76
C ARG A 49 -16.39 19.44 4.78
N LYS A 50 -16.38 18.12 4.69
CA LYS A 50 -15.53 17.25 5.51
C LYS A 50 -14.46 16.63 4.64
N ASP A 51 -13.32 16.35 5.24
CA ASP A 51 -12.15 15.82 4.56
C ASP A 51 -12.14 14.30 4.58
N TYR A 52 -11.53 13.68 3.57
CA TYR A 52 -11.20 12.27 3.60
C TYR A 52 -9.89 11.99 2.87
N ILE A 53 -9.25 10.88 3.26
CA ILE A 53 -8.08 10.32 2.58
C ILE A 53 -8.42 8.87 2.23
N LEU A 54 -8.20 8.52 0.97
CA LEU A 54 -8.32 7.15 0.47
C LEU A 54 -7.00 6.42 0.77
N LEU A 55 -6.99 5.65 1.85
CA LEU A 55 -5.78 5.04 2.42
C LEU A 55 -5.68 3.58 2.03
N THR A 56 -4.64 3.18 1.29
CA THR A 56 -4.51 1.82 0.76
C THR A 56 -3.13 1.21 1.01
N ASN A 57 -3.10 -0.12 1.18
CA ASN A 57 -1.86 -0.90 1.25
C ASN A 57 -1.26 -1.25 -0.12
N ALA A 58 -1.71 -0.58 -1.21
CA ALA A 58 -1.13 -0.77 -2.53
C ALA A 58 0.38 -0.43 -2.53
N PRO A 59 1.27 -1.35 -2.97
CA PRO A 59 2.73 -1.16 -2.93
C PRO A 59 3.26 -0.17 -3.98
N ARG A 60 2.39 0.58 -4.63
CA ARG A 60 2.70 1.50 -5.74
C ARG A 60 2.57 2.95 -5.31
N PRO A 61 3.30 3.88 -5.96
CA PRO A 61 3.15 5.31 -5.71
C PRO A 61 1.72 5.82 -5.97
N ASN A 62 1.37 6.95 -5.35
CA ASN A 62 0.05 7.57 -5.50
C ASN A 62 -0.38 7.74 -6.96
N HIS A 63 0.52 8.23 -7.82
CA HIS A 63 0.20 8.47 -9.24
C HIS A 63 -0.21 7.20 -10.00
N ALA A 64 0.43 6.07 -9.71
CA ALA A 64 0.11 4.79 -10.34
C ALA A 64 -1.28 4.29 -9.94
N VAL A 65 -1.63 4.42 -8.64
CA VAL A 65 -2.96 4.05 -8.14
C VAL A 65 -4.02 5.02 -8.66
N LYS A 66 -3.76 6.34 -8.70
CA LYS A 66 -4.67 7.33 -9.29
C LYS A 66 -4.97 7.01 -10.76
N SER A 67 -3.95 6.65 -11.56
CA SER A 67 -4.13 6.24 -12.97
C SER A 67 -4.96 4.95 -13.11
N PHE A 68 -4.81 4.00 -12.18
CA PHE A 68 -5.63 2.82 -12.16
C PHE A 68 -7.11 3.15 -11.84
N LEU A 69 -7.36 3.98 -10.82
CA LEU A 69 -8.71 4.42 -10.45
C LEU A 69 -9.40 5.24 -11.56
N GLU A 70 -8.63 6.02 -12.31
CA GLU A 70 -9.12 6.72 -13.51
C GLU A 70 -9.63 5.75 -14.57
N LYS A 71 -8.91 4.66 -14.84
CA LYS A 71 -9.35 3.61 -15.77
C LYS A 71 -10.63 2.91 -15.30
N LEU A 72 -10.88 2.85 -14.00
CA LEU A 72 -12.13 2.37 -13.42
C LEU A 72 -13.27 3.41 -13.50
N GLY A 73 -13.00 4.63 -13.98
CA GLY A 73 -13.99 5.71 -14.10
C GLY A 73 -14.16 6.56 -12.85
N MET A 74 -13.21 6.53 -11.89
CA MET A 74 -13.26 7.39 -10.70
C MET A 74 -12.96 8.84 -11.08
N GLU A 75 -13.81 9.77 -10.63
CA GLU A 75 -13.64 11.20 -10.83
C GLU A 75 -12.34 11.73 -10.18
N LYS A 76 -11.74 12.74 -10.81
CA LYS A 76 -10.46 13.32 -10.37
C LYS A 76 -10.54 13.84 -8.94
N GLU A 77 -11.62 14.54 -8.59
CA GLU A 77 -11.87 15.14 -7.28
C GLU A 77 -11.84 14.09 -6.15
N ILE A 78 -12.22 12.83 -6.45
CA ILE A 78 -12.20 11.74 -5.47
C ILE A 78 -10.81 11.10 -5.43
N ARG A 79 -10.24 10.73 -6.61
CA ARG A 79 -8.98 9.99 -6.67
C ARG A 79 -7.76 10.82 -6.25
N ASP A 80 -7.84 12.17 -6.25
CA ASP A 80 -6.76 13.03 -5.78
C ASP A 80 -6.47 12.87 -4.29
N HIS A 81 -7.41 12.36 -3.51
CA HIS A 81 -7.26 12.09 -2.08
C HIS A 81 -6.58 10.74 -1.74
N VAL A 82 -6.02 10.04 -2.74
CA VAL A 82 -5.33 8.75 -2.53
C VAL A 82 -3.97 8.95 -1.85
N PHE A 83 -3.72 8.14 -0.81
CA PHE A 83 -2.41 7.96 -0.22
C PHE A 83 -2.12 6.46 -0.03
N THR A 84 -0.97 6.00 -0.56
CA THR A 84 -0.63 4.58 -0.63
C THR A 84 0.51 4.20 0.31
N SER A 85 0.59 2.94 0.70
CA SER A 85 1.75 2.41 1.43
C SER A 85 3.02 2.48 0.58
N GLY A 86 2.90 2.31 -0.75
CA GLY A 86 4.01 2.53 -1.68
C GLY A 86 4.53 3.96 -1.65
N GLU A 87 3.66 4.98 -1.58
CA GLU A 87 4.10 6.38 -1.44
C GLU A 87 4.83 6.62 -0.13
N ALA A 88 4.28 6.12 0.99
CA ALA A 88 4.93 6.24 2.29
C ALA A 88 6.33 5.57 2.29
N ALA A 89 6.44 4.39 1.69
CA ALA A 89 7.72 3.72 1.50
C ALA A 89 8.66 4.52 0.60
N LEU A 90 8.18 5.08 -0.51
CA LEU A 90 8.96 5.90 -1.44
C LEU A 90 9.55 7.13 -0.74
N ILE A 91 8.77 7.83 0.07
CA ILE A 91 9.25 8.97 0.88
C ILE A 91 10.40 8.52 1.80
N TYR A 92 10.23 7.39 2.48
CA TYR A 92 11.28 6.84 3.35
C TYR A 92 12.54 6.43 2.57
N LEU A 93 12.38 5.74 1.43
CA LEU A 93 13.49 5.29 0.58
C LEU A 93 14.29 6.48 0.05
N LYS A 94 13.60 7.51 -0.46
CA LYS A 94 14.25 8.75 -0.94
C LYS A 94 15.03 9.47 0.14
N LYS A 95 14.53 9.47 1.37
CA LYS A 95 15.18 10.16 2.50
C LYS A 95 16.37 9.40 3.08
N ASN A 96 16.32 8.06 3.10
CA ASN A 96 17.22 7.26 3.93
C ASN A 96 18.09 6.27 3.14
N LEU A 97 17.69 5.87 1.92
CA LEU A 97 18.25 4.74 1.19
C LEU A 97 18.47 5.01 -0.31
N ILE A 98 18.38 6.26 -0.77
CA ILE A 98 18.42 6.61 -2.20
C ILE A 98 19.71 6.17 -2.91
N ASP A 99 20.85 6.20 -2.20
CA ASP A 99 22.17 5.87 -2.74
C ASP A 99 22.61 4.43 -2.42
N LYS A 100 21.71 3.60 -1.87
CA LYS A 100 22.00 2.23 -1.46
C LYS A 100 21.50 1.22 -2.46
N ASN A 101 22.34 0.22 -2.76
CA ASN A 101 21.96 -0.87 -3.64
C ASN A 101 20.91 -1.77 -2.99
N PHE A 102 19.89 -2.15 -3.76
CA PHE A 102 18.84 -3.02 -3.26
C PHE A 102 18.54 -4.19 -4.22
N PHE A 103 18.05 -5.26 -3.62
CA PHE A 103 17.45 -6.38 -4.34
C PHE A 103 15.92 -6.26 -4.28
N HIS A 104 15.26 -6.26 -5.44
CA HIS A 104 13.81 -6.16 -5.51
C HIS A 104 13.16 -7.54 -5.46
N VAL A 105 12.25 -7.73 -4.51
CA VAL A 105 11.34 -8.88 -4.43
C VAL A 105 9.93 -8.38 -4.75
N GLY A 106 9.41 -8.81 -5.89
CA GLY A 106 8.10 -8.39 -6.37
C GLY A 106 7.97 -8.49 -7.87
N PRO A 107 6.76 -8.29 -8.40
CA PRO A 107 6.48 -8.39 -9.82
C PRO A 107 7.03 -7.15 -10.57
N PRO A 108 7.36 -7.31 -11.87
CA PRO A 108 7.86 -6.20 -12.70
C PRO A 108 6.92 -4.99 -12.77
N ARG A 109 5.62 -5.19 -12.62
CA ARG A 109 4.59 -4.13 -12.64
C ARG A 109 4.72 -3.10 -11.51
N ASP A 110 5.52 -3.36 -10.48
CA ASP A 110 5.74 -2.44 -9.36
C ASP A 110 6.97 -1.53 -9.57
N PHE A 111 7.56 -1.55 -10.77
CA PHE A 111 8.73 -0.74 -11.16
C PHE A 111 8.56 0.76 -10.88
N ASP A 112 7.36 1.30 -11.02
CA ASP A 112 7.09 2.73 -10.77
C ASP A 112 7.52 3.20 -9.37
N LEU A 113 7.60 2.27 -8.39
CA LEU A 113 8.02 2.60 -7.04
C LEU A 113 9.49 3.06 -6.96
N PHE A 114 10.37 2.49 -7.78
CA PHE A 114 11.81 2.74 -7.72
C PHE A 114 12.42 3.27 -9.02
N LYS A 115 11.59 3.69 -9.96
CA LYS A 115 12.00 4.22 -11.26
C LYS A 115 13.06 5.33 -11.16
N ASP A 116 12.91 6.24 -10.20
CA ASP A 116 13.83 7.38 -10.01
C ASP A 116 15.24 6.96 -9.53
N PHE A 117 15.36 5.77 -8.96
CA PHE A 117 16.62 5.20 -8.46
C PHE A 117 16.84 3.75 -8.93
N GLU A 118 16.33 3.42 -10.11
CA GLU A 118 16.50 2.12 -10.77
C GLU A 118 17.97 1.66 -10.83
N LYS A 119 18.90 2.59 -10.99
CA LYS A 119 20.34 2.31 -11.06
C LYS A 119 20.89 1.62 -9.80
N MET A 120 20.19 1.75 -8.67
CA MET A 120 20.56 1.10 -7.41
C MET A 120 20.00 -0.32 -7.30
N LYS A 121 19.11 -0.74 -8.20
CA LYS A 121 18.62 -2.12 -8.27
C LYS A 121 19.73 -3.04 -8.79
N ILE A 122 19.95 -4.12 -8.06
CA ILE A 122 20.90 -5.16 -8.46
C ILE A 122 20.25 -6.54 -8.43
N ASP A 123 20.71 -7.44 -9.32
CA ASP A 123 20.12 -8.77 -9.47
C ASP A 123 20.73 -9.83 -8.54
N ASN A 124 21.76 -9.47 -7.79
CA ASN A 124 22.39 -10.35 -6.80
C ASN A 124 22.03 -9.90 -5.38
N ILE A 125 21.19 -10.68 -4.70
CA ILE A 125 20.76 -10.40 -3.33
C ILE A 125 21.95 -10.34 -2.35
N GLU A 126 23.00 -11.15 -2.52
CA GLU A 126 24.15 -11.16 -1.62
C GLU A 126 24.91 -9.81 -1.61
N LYS A 127 24.92 -9.13 -2.77
CA LYS A 127 25.59 -7.83 -2.96
C LYS A 127 24.71 -6.64 -2.57
N SER A 128 23.42 -6.83 -2.34
CA SER A 128 22.52 -5.75 -1.95
C SER A 128 22.75 -5.29 -0.52
N GLU A 129 22.45 -4.03 -0.24
CA GLU A 129 22.50 -3.48 1.13
C GLU A 129 21.17 -3.68 1.87
N TYR A 130 20.05 -3.73 1.10
CA TYR A 130 18.72 -4.02 1.64
C TYR A 130 17.85 -4.76 0.62
N ILE A 131 16.73 -5.26 1.07
CA ILE A 131 15.71 -5.93 0.26
C ILE A 131 14.48 -5.01 0.18
N LEU A 132 14.02 -4.69 -1.04
CA LEU A 132 12.76 -3.99 -1.28
C LEU A 132 11.70 -5.01 -1.70
N CYS A 133 10.74 -5.27 -0.81
CA CYS A 133 9.66 -6.23 -1.06
C CYS A 133 8.35 -5.50 -1.35
N THR A 134 7.87 -5.62 -2.60
CA THR A 134 6.59 -5.05 -3.08
C THR A 134 5.52 -6.12 -3.31
N GLY A 135 5.92 -7.38 -3.42
CA GLY A 135 5.05 -8.52 -3.72
C GLY A 135 5.83 -9.81 -3.85
N LEU A 136 5.25 -10.78 -4.52
CA LEU A 136 5.89 -12.02 -4.94
C LEU A 136 6.38 -11.88 -6.40
N PHE A 137 7.35 -12.68 -6.79
CA PHE A 137 7.70 -12.86 -8.21
C PHE A 137 6.56 -13.53 -8.94
N ASP A 138 6.33 -13.18 -10.20
CA ASP A 138 5.24 -13.76 -10.99
C ASP A 138 5.40 -15.30 -11.17
N ASP A 139 6.65 -15.78 -11.27
CA ASP A 139 6.96 -17.22 -11.41
C ASP A 139 6.89 -18.00 -10.07
N HIS A 140 6.79 -17.31 -8.93
CA HIS A 140 6.76 -17.87 -7.57
C HIS A 140 5.67 -17.22 -6.71
N ASN A 141 4.49 -16.97 -7.31
CA ASN A 141 3.42 -16.20 -6.69
C ASN A 141 2.61 -16.97 -5.63
N ASP A 142 2.82 -18.28 -5.52
CA ASP A 142 2.16 -19.18 -4.57
C ASP A 142 3.14 -20.04 -3.75
N ASP A 143 4.46 -19.93 -3.99
CA ASP A 143 5.50 -20.72 -3.33
C ASP A 143 6.31 -19.93 -2.30
N LEU A 144 5.85 -19.93 -1.06
CA LEU A 144 6.56 -19.27 0.04
C LEU A 144 7.87 -19.97 0.45
N ASN A 145 8.08 -21.26 0.09
CA ASN A 145 9.32 -21.98 0.39
C ASN A 145 10.47 -21.45 -0.47
N TYR A 146 10.20 -21.07 -1.72
CA TYR A 146 11.18 -20.39 -2.57
C TYR A 146 11.81 -19.18 -1.86
N TYR A 147 10.99 -18.34 -1.22
CA TYR A 147 11.48 -17.16 -0.51
C TYR A 147 12.28 -17.51 0.75
N LYS A 148 11.95 -18.61 1.43
CA LYS A 148 12.74 -19.11 2.56
C LYS A 148 14.14 -19.48 2.10
N GLU A 149 14.29 -20.20 1.00
CA GLU A 149 15.59 -20.56 0.43
C GLU A 149 16.36 -19.33 -0.05
N LEU A 150 15.71 -18.40 -0.75
CA LEU A 150 16.28 -17.14 -1.22
C LEU A 150 16.90 -16.32 -0.08
N PHE A 151 16.24 -16.30 1.09
CA PHE A 151 16.67 -15.47 2.22
C PHE A 151 17.65 -16.16 3.18
N GLU A 152 17.85 -17.46 3.09
CA GLU A 152 18.63 -18.23 4.09
C GLU A 152 19.98 -17.61 4.41
N LYS A 153 20.74 -17.18 3.39
CA LYS A 153 22.06 -16.55 3.54
C LYS A 153 22.01 -15.03 3.70
N ASN A 154 20.83 -14.42 3.60
CA ASN A 154 20.65 -12.98 3.50
C ASN A 154 19.84 -12.37 4.66
N ILE A 155 19.62 -13.13 5.72
CA ILE A 155 18.75 -12.79 6.85
C ILE A 155 19.24 -11.56 7.66
N LYS A 156 20.52 -11.21 7.56
CA LYS A 156 21.10 -10.04 8.23
C LYS A 156 20.79 -8.71 7.53
N LYS A 157 20.22 -8.77 6.33
CA LYS A 157 19.81 -7.57 5.60
C LYS A 157 18.49 -7.05 6.17
N LYS A 158 18.27 -5.75 6.02
CA LYS A 158 16.98 -5.14 6.33
C LYS A 158 16.04 -5.31 5.14
N MET A 159 14.79 -5.71 5.39
CA MET A 159 13.74 -5.73 4.39
C MET A 159 12.81 -4.53 4.56
N ILE A 160 12.50 -3.84 3.46
CA ILE A 160 11.47 -2.81 3.37
C ILE A 160 10.26 -3.44 2.71
N CYS A 161 9.19 -3.65 3.46
CA CYS A 161 7.94 -4.22 2.95
C CYS A 161 6.92 -3.10 2.70
N THR A 162 6.47 -2.97 1.45
CA THR A 162 5.60 -1.87 1.02
C THR A 162 4.12 -2.22 0.98
N ASN A 163 3.75 -3.44 1.34
CA ASN A 163 2.39 -3.91 1.52
C ASN A 163 2.34 -4.97 2.62
N PRO A 164 1.85 -4.66 3.84
CA PRO A 164 1.82 -5.60 4.95
C PRO A 164 0.74 -6.67 4.86
N ASP A 165 -0.21 -6.56 3.91
CA ASP A 165 -1.25 -7.56 3.74
C ASP A 165 -0.64 -8.93 3.44
N LEU A 166 -1.17 -9.98 4.07
CA LEU A 166 -0.71 -11.34 3.82
C LEU A 166 -1.32 -11.90 2.53
N ILE A 167 -2.59 -11.62 2.33
CA ILE A 167 -3.38 -12.14 1.21
C ILE A 167 -4.33 -11.05 0.70
N VAL A 168 -4.74 -11.19 -0.55
CA VAL A 168 -5.79 -10.37 -1.15
C VAL A 168 -6.72 -11.26 -1.96
N ASP A 169 -8.01 -10.99 -1.90
CA ASP A 169 -8.99 -11.62 -2.77
C ASP A 169 -9.17 -10.77 -4.04
N ARG A 170 -8.88 -11.36 -5.21
CA ARG A 170 -9.07 -10.75 -6.52
C ARG A 170 -10.11 -11.55 -7.31
N GLY A 171 -11.32 -11.07 -7.33
CA GLY A 171 -12.45 -11.84 -7.84
C GLY A 171 -12.60 -13.14 -7.05
N ASN A 172 -12.46 -14.28 -7.71
CA ASN A 172 -12.55 -15.61 -7.08
C ASN A 172 -11.20 -16.22 -6.70
N THR A 173 -10.10 -15.50 -6.90
CA THR A 173 -8.74 -15.99 -6.65
C THR A 173 -8.16 -15.31 -5.42
N ARG A 174 -7.59 -16.10 -4.52
CA ARG A 174 -6.83 -15.62 -3.36
C ARG A 174 -5.35 -15.64 -3.69
N GLU A 175 -4.69 -14.49 -3.55
CA GLU A 175 -3.28 -14.29 -3.87
C GLU A 175 -2.50 -13.88 -2.63
N PHE A 176 -1.24 -14.33 -2.52
CA PHE A 176 -0.32 -13.82 -1.50
C PHE A 176 0.11 -12.39 -1.83
N CYS A 177 0.35 -11.60 -0.76
CA CYS A 177 0.90 -10.26 -0.84
C CYS A 177 2.32 -10.19 -0.25
N ALA A 178 2.97 -9.04 -0.37
CA ALA A 178 4.32 -8.82 0.14
C ALA A 178 4.47 -9.13 1.64
N GLY A 179 3.42 -8.91 2.43
CA GLY A 179 3.40 -9.25 3.84
C GLY A 179 3.62 -10.73 4.12
N SER A 180 3.16 -11.64 3.24
CA SER A 180 3.45 -13.07 3.39
C SER A 180 4.94 -13.38 3.20
N VAL A 181 5.60 -12.75 2.24
CA VAL A 181 7.06 -12.87 2.04
C VAL A 181 7.82 -12.27 3.22
N ALA A 182 7.41 -11.09 3.66
CA ALA A 182 8.01 -10.41 4.82
C ALA A 182 7.87 -11.22 6.10
N MET A 183 6.71 -11.87 6.32
CA MET A 183 6.49 -12.77 7.45
C MET A 183 7.42 -14.00 7.41
N VAL A 184 7.70 -14.56 6.24
CA VAL A 184 8.69 -15.64 6.09
C VAL A 184 10.06 -15.15 6.53
N PHE A 185 10.50 -13.99 6.04
CA PHE A 185 11.78 -13.39 6.40
C PHE A 185 11.91 -13.11 7.90
N GLU A 186 10.88 -12.55 8.51
CA GLU A 186 10.80 -12.23 9.95
C GLU A 186 10.84 -13.49 10.82
N LYS A 187 10.12 -14.58 10.43
CA LYS A 187 10.18 -15.88 11.12
C LYS A 187 11.54 -16.54 11.08
N MET A 188 12.37 -16.20 10.09
CA MET A 188 13.77 -16.65 9.99
C MET A 188 14.72 -15.78 10.83
N GLY A 189 14.22 -14.73 11.49
CA GLY A 189 15.01 -13.80 12.34
C GLY A 189 15.45 -12.54 11.60
N GLY A 190 14.91 -12.23 10.42
CA GLY A 190 15.19 -11.01 9.67
C GLY A 190 14.49 -9.78 10.21
N GLU A 191 15.09 -8.61 10.00
CA GLU A 191 14.50 -7.31 10.35
C GLU A 191 13.63 -6.79 9.19
N VAL A 192 12.35 -6.49 9.46
CA VAL A 192 11.42 -5.92 8.49
C VAL A 192 10.93 -4.56 8.92
N VAL A 193 10.95 -3.60 8.01
CA VAL A 193 10.28 -2.29 8.15
C VAL A 193 9.04 -2.31 7.27
N TYR A 194 7.88 -2.25 7.90
CA TYR A 194 6.59 -2.31 7.21
C TYR A 194 6.03 -0.92 6.92
N PHE A 195 5.52 -0.73 5.69
CA PHE A 195 4.75 0.42 5.27
C PHE A 195 3.35 -0.02 4.88
N GLY A 196 2.35 0.52 5.54
CA GLY A 196 0.95 0.18 5.33
C GLY A 196 0.19 -0.07 6.62
N LYS A 197 -1.13 -0.18 6.53
CA LYS A 197 -2.01 -0.55 7.66
C LYS A 197 -1.71 -1.99 8.11
N PRO A 198 -1.68 -2.31 9.42
CA PRO A 198 -2.02 -1.45 10.57
C PRO A 198 -0.84 -0.65 11.15
N TYR A 199 0.31 -0.59 10.46
CA TYR A 199 1.49 0.09 10.98
C TYR A 199 1.30 1.61 10.93
N PRO A 200 1.74 2.35 11.98
CA PRO A 200 1.44 3.77 12.14
C PRO A 200 2.13 4.67 11.10
N CYS A 201 3.20 4.20 10.47
CA CYS A 201 3.95 4.97 9.48
C CYS A 201 3.06 5.51 8.35
N LEU A 202 2.07 4.75 7.88
CA LEU A 202 1.16 5.20 6.83
C LEU A 202 0.28 6.37 7.28
N LEU A 203 -0.18 6.35 8.53
CA LEU A 203 -1.03 7.43 9.09
C LEU A 203 -0.21 8.70 9.32
N TYR A 204 1.01 8.58 9.86
CA TYR A 204 1.87 9.74 10.15
C TYR A 204 2.48 10.39 8.90
N THR A 205 2.62 9.65 7.80
CA THR A 205 3.14 10.20 6.54
C THR A 205 2.03 10.67 5.60
N SER A 206 0.76 10.31 5.88
CA SER A 206 -0.34 10.81 5.05
C SER A 206 -0.47 12.33 5.22
N PRO A 207 -0.62 13.09 4.11
CA PRO A 207 -0.80 14.53 4.21
C PRO A 207 -2.08 14.84 4.97
N SER A 208 -2.01 15.80 5.91
CA SER A 208 -3.24 16.37 6.44
C SER A 208 -3.91 17.18 5.33
N PRO A 209 -5.24 17.11 5.15
CA PRO A 209 -5.94 18.00 4.23
C PRO A 209 -5.70 19.49 4.50
N ARG A 210 -5.27 19.83 5.71
CA ARG A 210 -4.91 21.19 6.12
C ARG A 210 -3.48 21.59 5.74
N ASP A 211 -2.60 20.64 5.40
CA ASP A 211 -1.22 20.92 5.00
C ASP A 211 -1.13 21.47 3.56
N ASN A 212 -2.20 21.40 2.76
CA ASN A 212 -2.30 21.95 1.42
C ASN A 212 -2.82 23.42 1.36
N THR A 213 -2.89 24.10 2.50
CA THR A 213 -3.35 25.50 2.61
C THR A 213 -2.21 26.50 2.88
N LEU A 214 -1.00 26.20 2.38
CA LEU A 214 0.11 27.17 2.33
C LEU A 214 0.44 27.54 0.89
#